data_4c5a9fbfdbc593fc095416396f9b225b
#
_entry.id   4c5a9fbfdbc593fc095416396f9b225b
#
_cell.length_a   1.000
_cell.length_b   1.000
_cell.length_c   1.000
_cell.angle_alpha   90.00
_cell.angle_beta   90.00
_cell.angle_gamma   90.00
#
_symmetry.space_group_name_H-M   'P 1'
#
loop_
_entity.id
_entity.type
_entity.pdbx_description
1 polymer ?
#
loop_
_entity_poly.entity_id
_entity_poly.type
_entity_poly.pdbx_seq_one_letter_code
_entity_poly.pdbx_strand_id
1 'polypeptide(L)'
;MNSTDVQTVRADLFKRLQLQTEESGVFSGKWSGTGPLLEKYSPIDGSLLGSVRQATAEDYDLVARGARRAFEKWRLVPAPRRGELIRRLGVKLR
;
A
#
# COMPACT_ATOMS: atom_id res chain seq x y z
N MET A 1 -5.55 10.27 -25.65
CA MET A 1 -5.07 8.92 -25.30
C MET A 1 -6.26 7.96 -25.39
N ASN A 2 -6.11 6.84 -26.09
CA ASN A 2 -7.16 5.83 -26.24
C ASN A 2 -6.91 4.64 -25.28
N SER A 3 -7.80 3.64 -25.28
CA SER A 3 -7.69 2.44 -24.42
C SER A 3 -6.37 1.71 -24.57
N THR A 4 -5.86 1.59 -25.79
CA THR A 4 -4.58 0.90 -26.07
C THR A 4 -3.43 1.66 -25.41
N ASP A 5 -3.43 2.99 -25.50
CA ASP A 5 -2.38 3.80 -24.89
C ASP A 5 -2.43 3.73 -23.37
N VAL A 6 -3.63 3.77 -22.80
CA VAL A 6 -3.82 3.63 -21.34
C VAL A 6 -3.29 2.30 -20.84
N GLN A 7 -3.63 1.19 -21.51
CA GLN A 7 -3.17 -0.13 -21.10
C GLN A 7 -1.67 -0.32 -21.29
N THR A 8 -1.08 0.30 -22.33
CA THR A 8 0.36 0.27 -22.55
C THR A 8 1.10 1.01 -21.42
N VAL A 9 0.65 2.21 -21.06
CA VAL A 9 1.23 2.99 -19.97
C VAL A 9 1.05 2.25 -18.65
N ARG A 10 -0.13 1.69 -18.41
CA ARG A 10 -0.41 0.89 -17.20
C ARG A 10 0.57 -0.27 -17.07
N ALA A 11 0.75 -1.05 -18.14
CA ALA A 11 1.64 -2.21 -18.12
C ALA A 11 3.08 -1.82 -17.79
N ASP A 12 3.56 -0.72 -18.38
CA ASP A 12 4.90 -0.21 -18.10
C ASP A 12 5.06 0.23 -16.65
N LEU A 13 4.10 1.00 -16.14
CA LEU A 13 4.14 1.48 -14.74
C LEU A 13 4.05 0.33 -13.75
N PHE A 14 3.19 -0.65 -13.98
CA PHE A 14 3.04 -1.80 -13.09
C PHE A 14 4.34 -2.62 -13.05
N LYS A 15 4.99 -2.78 -14.19
CA LYS A 15 6.28 -3.49 -14.25
C LYS A 15 7.37 -2.72 -13.49
N ARG A 16 7.46 -1.42 -13.70
CA ARG A 16 8.50 -0.58 -13.08
C ARG A 16 8.31 -0.45 -11.57
N LEU A 17 7.07 -0.39 -11.10
CA LEU A 17 6.72 -0.29 -9.68
C LEU A 17 6.51 -1.66 -9.02
N GLN A 18 6.65 -2.74 -9.78
CA GLN A 18 6.46 -4.11 -9.29
C GLN A 18 5.05 -4.34 -8.70
N LEU A 19 4.04 -3.76 -9.35
CA LEU A 19 2.66 -3.91 -8.96
C LEU A 19 2.02 -5.10 -9.66
N GLN A 20 1.09 -5.75 -8.95
CA GLN A 20 0.23 -6.79 -9.49
C GLN A 20 -1.15 -6.24 -9.81
N THR A 21 -1.94 -6.95 -10.61
CA THR A 21 -3.30 -6.54 -10.95
C THR A 21 -4.20 -6.49 -9.72
N GLU A 22 -3.99 -7.42 -8.77
CA GLU A 22 -4.65 -7.42 -7.46
C GLU A 22 -3.61 -7.22 -6.37
N GLU A 23 -3.76 -6.14 -5.60
CA GLU A 23 -2.87 -5.84 -4.49
C GLU A 23 -3.63 -5.93 -3.17
N SER A 24 -2.92 -6.26 -2.10
CA SER A 24 -3.47 -6.25 -0.76
C SER A 24 -3.54 -4.83 -0.21
N GLY A 25 -4.65 -4.48 0.42
CA GLY A 25 -4.83 -3.17 1.04
C GLY A 25 -4.50 -3.13 2.53
N VAL A 26 -3.96 -4.21 3.09
CA VAL A 26 -3.67 -4.34 4.52
C VAL A 26 -2.22 -4.76 4.71
N PHE A 27 -1.53 -4.06 5.59
CA PHE A 27 -0.14 -4.39 5.94
C PHE A 27 0.03 -4.38 7.46
N SER A 28 0.50 -5.50 8.00
CA SER A 28 0.79 -5.67 9.44
C SER A 28 2.13 -6.34 9.69
N GLY A 29 3.13 -6.00 8.88
CA GLY A 29 4.41 -6.71 8.77
C GLY A 29 4.44 -7.62 7.56
N LYS A 30 3.30 -7.99 7.05
CA LYS A 30 3.10 -8.69 5.76
C LYS A 30 1.82 -8.19 5.12
N TRP A 31 1.75 -8.31 3.81
CA TRP A 31 0.56 -7.93 3.06
C TRP A 31 -0.56 -8.95 3.26
N SER A 32 -1.75 -8.46 3.51
CA SER A 32 -2.95 -9.29 3.70
C SER A 32 -4.20 -8.50 3.30
N GLY A 33 -5.35 -9.06 3.53
CA GLY A 33 -6.63 -8.44 3.24
C GLY A 33 -7.65 -9.51 2.96
N THR A 34 -8.79 -9.47 3.64
CA THR A 34 -9.84 -10.48 3.54
C THR A 34 -11.19 -9.90 3.11
N GLY A 35 -11.24 -8.60 2.87
CA GLY A 35 -12.45 -7.91 2.44
C GLY A 35 -12.69 -7.99 0.94
N PRO A 36 -13.74 -7.35 0.45
CA PRO A 36 -14.07 -7.36 -0.98
C PRO A 36 -13.03 -6.59 -1.80
N LEU A 37 -12.95 -6.91 -3.09
CA LEU A 37 -12.10 -6.19 -4.02
C LEU A 37 -12.68 -4.80 -4.31
N LEU A 38 -11.82 -3.79 -4.27
CA LEU A 38 -12.10 -2.46 -4.75
C LEU A 38 -11.44 -2.31 -6.12
N GLU A 39 -12.24 -2.20 -7.16
CA GLU A 39 -11.75 -2.05 -8.53
C GLU A 39 -11.50 -0.58 -8.85
N LYS A 40 -10.38 -0.30 -9.51
CA LYS A 40 -10.03 1.06 -9.94
C LYS A 40 -10.05 1.15 -11.45
N TYR A 41 -10.76 2.15 -11.95
CA TYR A 41 -10.94 2.39 -13.38
C TYR A 41 -10.27 3.68 -13.81
N SER A 42 -9.78 3.71 -15.05
CA SER A 42 -9.15 4.90 -15.61
C SER A 42 -10.19 5.99 -15.87
N PRO A 43 -9.95 7.23 -15.45
CA PRO A 43 -10.82 8.34 -15.81
C PRO A 43 -10.69 8.75 -17.28
N ILE A 44 -9.70 8.25 -17.99
CA ILE A 44 -9.45 8.59 -19.40
C ILE A 44 -10.41 7.81 -20.31
N ASP A 45 -10.53 6.49 -20.10
CA ASP A 45 -11.31 5.62 -20.99
C ASP A 45 -12.23 4.64 -20.25
N GLY A 46 -12.25 4.66 -18.92
CA GLY A 46 -13.10 3.78 -18.12
C GLY A 46 -12.57 2.35 -18.02
N SER A 47 -11.38 2.03 -18.55
CA SER A 47 -10.84 0.68 -18.47
C SER A 47 -10.34 0.35 -17.06
N LEU A 48 -10.38 -0.94 -16.70
CA LEU A 48 -9.90 -1.42 -15.40
C LEU A 48 -8.39 -1.26 -15.31
N LEU A 49 -7.92 -0.60 -14.26
CA LEU A 49 -6.50 -0.44 -13.98
C LEU A 49 -5.97 -1.53 -13.06
N GLY A 50 -6.71 -1.88 -12.06
CA GLY A 50 -6.34 -2.88 -11.07
C GLY A 50 -7.34 -2.93 -9.95
N SER A 51 -7.06 -3.74 -8.95
CA SER A 51 -7.93 -3.88 -7.79
C SER A 51 -7.14 -4.02 -6.50
N VAL A 52 -7.78 -3.67 -5.39
CA VAL A 52 -7.20 -3.75 -4.05
C VAL A 52 -8.13 -4.58 -3.17
N ARG A 53 -7.55 -5.55 -2.46
CA ARG A 53 -8.29 -6.32 -1.46
C ARG A 53 -8.45 -5.46 -0.21
N GLN A 54 -9.67 -5.12 0.12
CA GLN A 54 -9.96 -4.24 1.25
C GLN A 54 -9.82 -4.94 2.59
N ALA A 55 -9.74 -4.16 3.66
CA ALA A 55 -9.71 -4.65 5.01
C ALA A 55 -11.11 -4.95 5.52
N THR A 56 -11.23 -6.00 6.34
CA THR A 56 -12.40 -6.22 7.19
C THR A 56 -12.17 -5.59 8.56
N ALA A 57 -13.20 -5.57 9.41
CA ALA A 57 -13.04 -5.14 10.80
C ALA A 57 -12.00 -5.99 11.55
N GLU A 58 -11.97 -7.29 11.25
CA GLU A 58 -10.99 -8.22 11.84
C GLU A 58 -9.57 -7.89 11.39
N ASP A 59 -9.37 -7.59 10.10
CA ASP A 59 -8.08 -7.15 9.57
C ASP A 59 -7.61 -5.88 10.28
N TYR A 60 -8.53 -4.91 10.47
CA TYR A 60 -8.22 -3.68 11.18
C TYR A 60 -7.77 -3.95 12.61
N ASP A 61 -8.47 -4.83 13.33
CA ASP A 61 -8.11 -5.17 14.71
C ASP A 61 -6.72 -5.80 14.79
N LEU A 62 -6.36 -6.67 13.84
CA LEU A 62 -5.02 -7.26 13.77
C LEU A 62 -3.94 -6.20 13.56
N VAL A 63 -4.17 -5.27 12.65
CA VAL A 63 -3.23 -4.18 12.37
C VAL A 63 -3.09 -3.27 13.57
N ALA A 64 -4.20 -2.89 14.20
CA ALA A 64 -4.21 -2.03 15.39
C ALA A 64 -3.45 -2.65 16.55
N ARG A 65 -3.66 -3.94 16.82
CA ARG A 65 -2.93 -4.66 17.88
C ARG A 65 -1.45 -4.78 17.55
N GLY A 66 -1.09 -5.03 16.30
CA GLY A 66 0.30 -5.06 15.86
C GLY A 66 0.98 -3.72 16.02
N ALA A 67 0.29 -2.64 15.66
CA ALA A 67 0.78 -1.27 15.83
C ALA A 67 1.00 -0.94 17.31
N ARG A 68 0.10 -1.38 18.19
CA ARG A 68 0.24 -1.18 19.64
C ARG A 68 1.49 -1.89 20.17
N ARG A 69 1.72 -3.14 19.78
CA ARG A 69 2.92 -3.88 20.16
C ARG A 69 4.19 -3.21 19.64
N ALA A 70 4.18 -2.73 18.41
CA ALA A 70 5.30 -2.01 17.82
C ALA A 70 5.58 -0.72 18.59
N PHE A 71 4.54 0.01 18.98
CA PHE A 71 4.67 1.22 19.80
C PHE A 71 5.35 0.96 21.14
N GLU A 72 5.02 -0.12 21.80
CA GLU A 72 5.62 -0.46 23.09
C GLU A 72 7.14 -0.62 23.03
N LYS A 73 7.64 -1.11 21.89
CA LYS A 73 9.08 -1.19 21.62
C LYS A 73 9.64 0.14 21.11
N TRP A 74 8.93 0.77 20.18
CA TRP A 74 9.36 2.01 19.53
C TRP A 74 9.55 3.16 20.51
N ARG A 75 8.69 3.30 21.50
CA ARG A 75 8.78 4.37 22.49
C ARG A 75 10.07 4.29 23.33
N LEU A 76 10.70 3.11 23.39
CA LEU A 76 11.95 2.90 24.12
C LEU A 76 13.19 3.25 23.27
N VAL A 77 13.02 3.46 21.98
CA VAL A 77 14.11 3.89 21.10
C VAL A 77 14.41 5.35 21.38
N PRO A 78 15.70 5.74 21.58
CA PRO A 78 16.08 7.13 21.84
C PRO A 78 15.56 8.09 20.77
N ALA A 79 15.11 9.28 21.17
CA ALA A 79 14.53 10.26 20.27
C ALA A 79 15.40 10.61 19.06
N PRO A 80 16.74 10.81 19.20
CA PRO A 80 17.59 11.08 18.03
C PRO A 80 17.57 9.95 17.00
N ARG A 81 17.50 8.71 17.46
CA ARG A 81 17.48 7.53 16.56
C ARG A 81 16.12 7.42 15.85
N ARG A 82 15.03 7.70 16.55
CA ARG A 82 13.69 7.76 15.94
C ARG A 82 13.64 8.84 14.86
N GLY A 83 14.19 10.01 15.14
CA GLY A 83 14.27 11.10 14.18
C GLY A 83 15.08 10.74 12.94
N GLU A 84 16.19 9.98 13.09
CA GLU A 84 16.99 9.53 11.97
C GLU A 84 16.22 8.59 11.05
N LEU A 85 15.42 7.69 11.60
CA LEU A 85 14.57 6.79 10.80
C LEU A 85 13.51 7.57 10.03
N ILE A 86 12.90 8.57 10.65
CA ILE A 86 11.92 9.43 9.98
C ILE A 86 12.59 10.26 8.86
N ARG A 87 13.80 10.73 9.08
CA ARG A 87 14.59 11.44 8.07
C ARG A 87 14.81 10.55 6.84
N ARG A 88 15.21 9.29 7.06
CA ARG A 88 15.41 8.32 5.98
C ARG A 88 14.12 8.05 5.21
N LEU A 89 13.00 7.96 5.90
CA LEU A 89 11.70 7.82 5.26
C LEU A 89 11.41 9.01 4.35
N GLY A 90 11.67 10.23 4.81
CA GLY A 90 11.48 11.44 4.01
C GLY A 90 12.34 11.45 2.76
N VAL A 91 13.59 10.99 2.84
CA VAL A 91 14.49 10.86 1.68
C VAL A 91 13.93 9.87 0.67
N LYS A 92 13.40 8.73 1.12
CA LYS A 92 12.80 7.72 0.24
C LYS A 92 11.55 8.22 -0.47
N LEU A 93 10.77 9.08 0.15
CA LEU A 93 9.57 9.65 -0.44
C LEU A 93 9.87 10.71 -1.52
N ARG A 94 11.05 11.27 -1.54
CA ARG A 94 11.50 12.19 -2.57
C ARG A 94 12.06 11.42 -3.77
#